data_f059841cdaabe9149c34d97405723b74
#
_entry.id   f059841cdaabe9149c34d97405723b74
#
_cell.length_a   1.000
_cell.length_b   1.000
_cell.length_c   1.000
_cell.angle_alpha   90.00
_cell.angle_beta   90.00
_cell.angle_gamma   90.00
#
_symmetry.space_group_name_H-M   'P 1'
#
loop_
_entity.id
_entity.type
_entity.pdbx_description
1 polymer ?
#
loop_
_entity_poly.entity_id
_entity_poly.type
_entity_poly.pdbx_seq_one_letter_code
_entity_poly.pdbx_strand_id
1 'polypeptide(L)'
;MQELLNVIFRTVFFYFSIVLLYRIMGKREIGQLGIIDLIVSILIAELVAISIENTDKSLFQTIIPLALLGVLEILLAYISIKSRTFRRIFDGKPSLIICDGKVNYKEMVRQRYSMDDLLLSLRQKSIKELNEVEYAFLEQNGKLSIFKYNLFRIKTSYPMPIILDGE
;
A
#
# COMPACT_ATOMS: atom_id res chain seq x y z
N MET A 1 -34.95 -5.92 -22.60
CA MET A 1 -34.69 -4.46 -22.63
C MET A 1 -34.64 -3.86 -21.22
N GLN A 2 -35.54 -4.23 -20.31
CA GLN A 2 -35.51 -3.78 -18.88
C GLN A 2 -34.26 -4.26 -18.13
N GLU A 3 -33.84 -5.52 -18.33
CA GLU A 3 -32.63 -6.06 -17.70
C GLU A 3 -31.37 -5.28 -18.12
N LEU A 4 -31.23 -4.96 -19.40
CA LEU A 4 -30.09 -4.18 -19.90
C LEU A 4 -30.07 -2.78 -19.29
N LEU A 5 -31.21 -2.12 -19.17
CA LEU A 5 -31.34 -0.81 -18.53
C LEU A 5 -30.95 -0.89 -17.04
N ASN A 6 -31.36 -1.95 -16.33
CA ASN A 6 -31.00 -2.16 -14.94
C ASN A 6 -29.48 -2.36 -14.76
N VAL A 7 -28.85 -3.16 -15.63
CA VAL A 7 -27.40 -3.35 -15.62
C VAL A 7 -26.66 -2.04 -15.84
N ILE A 8 -27.07 -1.26 -16.85
CA ILE A 8 -26.47 0.05 -17.14
C ILE A 8 -26.61 1.00 -15.94
N PHE A 9 -27.82 1.10 -15.39
CA PHE A 9 -28.08 1.94 -14.22
C PHE A 9 -27.22 1.53 -13.02
N ARG A 10 -27.15 0.22 -12.69
CA ARG A 10 -26.33 -0.31 -11.59
C ARG A 10 -24.85 -0.01 -11.82
N THR A 11 -24.36 -0.21 -13.03
CA THR A 11 -22.95 0.08 -13.36
C THR A 11 -22.62 1.53 -13.11
N VAL A 12 -23.43 2.47 -13.63
CA VAL A 12 -23.22 3.91 -13.41
C VAL A 12 -23.32 4.27 -11.93
N PHE A 13 -24.34 3.75 -11.25
CA PHE A 13 -24.54 4.00 -9.82
C PHE A 13 -23.35 3.53 -8.98
N PHE A 14 -22.87 2.30 -9.17
CA PHE A 14 -21.74 1.78 -8.42
C PHE A 14 -20.42 2.46 -8.79
N TYR A 15 -20.24 2.85 -10.05
CA TYR A 15 -19.07 3.65 -10.43
C TYR A 15 -18.95 4.92 -9.58
N PHE A 16 -20.02 5.71 -9.49
CA PHE A 16 -20.00 6.93 -8.68
C PHE A 16 -19.93 6.62 -7.17
N SER A 17 -20.56 5.55 -6.72
CA SER A 17 -20.49 5.10 -5.31
C SER A 17 -19.06 4.75 -4.90
N ILE A 18 -18.32 4.02 -5.74
CA ILE A 18 -16.91 3.68 -5.50
C ILE A 18 -16.04 4.93 -5.53
N VAL A 19 -16.21 5.81 -6.52
CA VAL A 19 -15.46 7.09 -6.59
C VAL A 19 -15.67 7.91 -5.33
N LEU A 20 -16.92 8.00 -4.85
CA LEU A 20 -17.25 8.71 -3.61
C LEU A 20 -16.61 8.04 -2.40
N LEU A 21 -16.68 6.71 -2.31
CA LEU A 21 -16.08 5.93 -1.22
C LEU A 21 -14.57 6.20 -1.12
N TYR A 22 -13.82 6.02 -2.20
CA TYR A 22 -12.38 6.29 -2.22
C TYR A 22 -12.04 7.75 -1.92
N ARG A 23 -12.90 8.69 -2.32
CA ARG A 23 -12.72 10.09 -1.98
C ARG A 23 -12.86 10.36 -0.49
N ILE A 24 -13.78 9.66 0.20
CA ILE A 24 -13.99 9.75 1.65
C ILE A 24 -12.85 9.07 2.40
N MET A 25 -12.37 7.93 1.93
CA MET A 25 -11.23 7.19 2.51
C MET A 25 -9.92 8.00 2.47
N GLY A 26 -9.77 8.91 1.52
CA GLY A 26 -8.68 9.88 1.51
C GLY A 26 -7.57 9.60 0.49
N LYS A 27 -6.59 10.52 0.40
CA LYS A 27 -5.55 10.50 -0.65
C LYS A 27 -4.46 9.45 -0.42
N ARG A 28 -4.35 8.88 0.78
CA ARG A 28 -3.36 7.87 1.12
C ARG A 28 -3.55 6.60 0.29
N GLU A 29 -4.81 6.21 0.08
CA GLU A 29 -5.23 5.04 -0.67
C GLU A 29 -4.73 5.03 -2.13
N ILE A 30 -4.61 6.20 -2.75
CA ILE A 30 -4.30 6.33 -4.17
C ILE A 30 -2.78 6.34 -4.42
N GLY A 31 -1.97 6.74 -3.43
CA GLY A 31 -0.54 7.02 -3.61
C GLY A 31 0.40 5.86 -3.30
N GLN A 32 0.09 5.06 -2.28
CA GLN A 32 0.91 3.94 -1.81
C GLN A 32 0.01 2.84 -1.25
N LEU A 33 -0.56 2.03 -2.14
CA LEU A 33 -1.42 0.90 -1.78
C LEU A 33 -0.65 -0.07 -0.87
N GLY A 34 -1.12 -0.21 0.35
CA GLY A 34 -0.73 -1.26 1.27
C GLY A 34 -1.37 -2.60 0.90
N ILE A 35 -0.97 -3.67 1.57
CA ILE A 35 -1.57 -4.99 1.36
C ILE A 35 -3.04 -4.99 1.76
N ILE A 36 -3.39 -4.27 2.83
CA ILE A 36 -4.77 -4.17 3.34
C ILE A 36 -5.64 -3.42 2.32
N ASP A 37 -5.17 -2.27 1.82
CA ASP A 37 -5.87 -1.45 0.83
C ASP A 37 -6.15 -2.27 -0.45
N LEU A 38 -5.19 -3.12 -0.86
CA LEU A 38 -5.37 -4.03 -1.99
C LEU A 38 -6.47 -5.06 -1.72
N ILE A 39 -6.49 -5.68 -0.54
CA ILE A 39 -7.52 -6.66 -0.15
C ILE A 39 -8.89 -6.00 -0.15
N VAL A 40 -9.03 -4.83 0.44
CA VAL A 40 -10.28 -4.08 0.48
C VAL A 40 -10.74 -3.70 -0.93
N SER A 41 -9.80 -3.27 -1.79
CA SER A 41 -10.10 -2.95 -3.20
C SER A 41 -10.65 -4.16 -3.96
N ILE A 42 -10.08 -5.35 -3.75
CA ILE A 42 -10.56 -6.60 -4.37
C ILE A 42 -11.96 -6.94 -3.85
N LEU A 43 -12.20 -6.86 -2.54
CA LEU A 43 -13.50 -7.12 -1.95
C LEU A 43 -14.58 -6.16 -2.46
N ILE A 44 -14.26 -4.88 -2.59
CA ILE A 44 -15.15 -3.87 -3.16
C ILE A 44 -15.49 -4.22 -4.62
N ALA A 45 -14.48 -4.57 -5.43
CA ALA A 45 -14.68 -4.92 -6.82
C ALA A 45 -15.58 -6.15 -6.98
N GLU A 46 -15.40 -7.18 -6.17
CA GLU A 46 -16.20 -8.39 -6.18
C GLU A 46 -17.65 -8.14 -5.76
N LEU A 47 -17.86 -7.40 -4.67
CA LEU A 47 -19.21 -7.03 -4.21
C LEU A 47 -19.99 -6.29 -5.29
N VAL A 48 -19.33 -5.35 -5.97
CA VAL A 48 -19.96 -4.57 -7.03
C VAL A 48 -20.23 -5.41 -8.27
N ALA A 49 -19.28 -6.25 -8.68
CA ALA A 49 -19.46 -7.16 -9.81
C ALA A 49 -20.70 -8.07 -9.62
N ILE A 50 -20.78 -8.72 -8.46
CA ILE A 50 -21.94 -9.57 -8.10
C ILE A 50 -23.25 -8.77 -8.11
N SER A 51 -23.22 -7.52 -7.69
CA SER A 51 -24.44 -6.68 -7.67
C SER A 51 -24.88 -6.22 -9.06
N ILE A 52 -23.96 -5.98 -9.97
CA ILE A 52 -24.28 -5.64 -11.35
C ILE A 52 -24.86 -6.86 -12.08
N GLU A 53 -24.32 -8.03 -11.80
CA GLU A 53 -24.73 -9.29 -12.42
C GLU A 53 -26.12 -9.76 -11.94
N ASN A 54 -26.39 -9.63 -10.63
CA ASN A 54 -27.63 -10.05 -10.00
C ASN A 54 -28.64 -8.91 -9.89
N THR A 55 -29.34 -8.62 -10.97
CA THR A 55 -30.33 -7.52 -11.04
C THR A 55 -31.55 -7.72 -10.15
N ASP A 56 -31.86 -8.94 -9.75
CA ASP A 56 -33.00 -9.28 -8.89
C ASP A 56 -32.80 -8.90 -7.43
N LYS A 57 -31.53 -8.74 -7.00
CA LYS A 57 -31.23 -8.35 -5.62
C LYS A 57 -31.33 -6.85 -5.42
N SER A 58 -31.77 -6.47 -4.21
CA SER A 58 -31.82 -5.06 -3.82
C SER A 58 -30.43 -4.44 -3.79
N LEU A 59 -30.28 -3.21 -4.27
CA LEU A 59 -29.04 -2.41 -4.19
C LEU A 59 -28.52 -2.28 -2.75
N PHE A 60 -29.41 -2.24 -1.76
CA PHE A 60 -29.02 -2.14 -0.35
C PHE A 60 -28.20 -3.31 0.15
N GLN A 61 -28.38 -4.51 -0.43
CA GLN A 61 -27.58 -5.68 -0.07
C GLN A 61 -26.10 -5.53 -0.43
N THR A 62 -25.78 -4.62 -1.35
CA THR A 62 -24.39 -4.30 -1.72
C THR A 62 -23.92 -2.99 -1.08
N ILE A 63 -24.78 -1.99 -0.99
CA ILE A 63 -24.41 -0.68 -0.40
C ILE A 63 -24.02 -0.83 1.08
N ILE A 64 -24.75 -1.67 1.85
CA ILE A 64 -24.45 -1.86 3.27
C ILE A 64 -23.04 -2.45 3.48
N PRO A 65 -22.67 -3.62 2.89
CA PRO A 65 -21.29 -4.12 3.04
C PRO A 65 -20.23 -3.20 2.42
N LEU A 66 -20.54 -2.49 1.33
CA LEU A 66 -19.64 -1.51 0.73
C LEU A 66 -19.34 -0.35 1.70
N ALA A 67 -20.40 0.20 2.32
CA ALA A 67 -20.26 1.25 3.33
C ALA A 67 -19.50 0.74 4.57
N LEU A 68 -19.78 -0.49 5.00
CA LEU A 68 -19.10 -1.12 6.12
C LEU A 68 -17.60 -1.26 5.86
N LEU A 69 -17.19 -1.71 4.66
CA LEU A 69 -15.78 -1.79 4.27
C LEU A 69 -15.11 -0.41 4.32
N GLY A 70 -15.79 0.63 3.82
CA GLY A 70 -15.26 1.99 3.89
C GLY A 70 -15.10 2.51 5.33
N VAL A 71 -16.07 2.23 6.18
CA VAL A 71 -16.00 2.61 7.61
C VAL A 71 -14.88 1.84 8.32
N LEU A 72 -14.74 0.54 8.06
CA LEU A 72 -13.66 -0.27 8.62
C LEU A 72 -12.28 0.27 8.20
N GLU A 73 -12.11 0.61 6.93
CA GLU A 73 -10.85 1.16 6.41
C GLU A 73 -10.49 2.49 7.09
N ILE A 74 -11.45 3.41 7.18
CA ILE A 74 -11.24 4.68 7.90
C ILE A 74 -10.89 4.44 9.37
N LEU A 75 -11.57 3.49 10.02
CA LEU A 75 -11.32 3.14 11.41
C LEU A 75 -9.91 2.56 11.60
N LEU A 76 -9.52 1.61 10.74
CA LEU A 76 -8.18 1.01 10.76
C LEU A 76 -7.10 2.05 10.50
N ALA A 77 -7.30 2.96 9.54
CA ALA A 77 -6.41 4.08 9.28
C ALA A 77 -6.25 4.98 10.51
N TYR A 78 -7.35 5.31 11.19
CA TYR A 78 -7.33 6.11 12.41
C TYR A 78 -6.57 5.42 13.55
N ILE A 79 -6.82 4.11 13.77
CA ILE A 79 -6.11 3.31 14.79
C ILE A 79 -4.61 3.22 14.44
N SER A 80 -4.28 3.05 13.16
CA SER A 80 -2.89 2.98 12.68
C SER A 80 -2.11 4.29 12.95
N ILE A 81 -2.77 5.44 12.82
CA ILE A 81 -2.17 6.74 13.19
C ILE A 81 -1.89 6.82 14.68
N LYS A 82 -2.80 6.34 15.51
CA LYS A 82 -2.73 6.50 16.97
C LYS A 82 -1.87 5.44 17.67
N SER A 83 -1.65 4.27 17.04
CA SER A 83 -0.95 3.13 17.65
C SER A 83 0.21 2.63 16.80
N ARG A 84 1.46 2.87 17.28
CA ARG A 84 2.68 2.33 16.64
C ARG A 84 2.68 0.80 16.58
N THR A 85 2.17 0.14 17.62
CA THR A 85 2.12 -1.33 17.68
C THR A 85 1.16 -1.88 16.66
N PHE A 86 -0.04 -1.27 16.53
CA PHE A 86 -1.03 -1.64 15.55
C PHE A 86 -0.48 -1.46 14.12
N ARG A 87 0.06 -0.30 13.81
CA ARG A 87 0.70 0.00 12.52
C ARG A 87 1.81 -1.01 12.17
N ARG A 88 2.64 -1.38 13.15
CA ARG A 88 3.72 -2.35 12.95
C ARG A 88 3.23 -3.76 12.65
N ILE A 89 2.08 -4.16 13.21
CA ILE A 89 1.46 -5.48 12.98
C ILE A 89 0.75 -5.51 11.63
N PHE A 90 -0.02 -4.48 11.32
CA PHE A 90 -0.87 -4.43 10.13
C PHE A 90 -0.12 -3.98 8.87
N ASP A 91 0.57 -2.85 8.95
CA ASP A 91 1.31 -2.31 7.81
C ASP A 91 2.70 -2.95 7.67
N GLY A 92 3.26 -3.50 8.77
CA GLY A 92 4.63 -4.00 8.81
C GLY A 92 5.64 -2.88 9.12
N LYS A 93 6.90 -3.15 8.89
CA LYS A 93 8.00 -2.17 9.00
C LYS A 93 8.95 -2.31 7.83
N PRO A 94 9.59 -1.23 7.38
CA PRO A 94 10.64 -1.31 6.38
C PRO A 94 11.78 -2.23 6.85
N SER A 95 12.33 -3.01 5.92
CA SER A 95 13.41 -3.94 6.20
C SER A 95 14.72 -3.45 5.62
N LEU A 96 15.78 -3.37 6.43
CA LEU A 96 17.09 -2.88 6.04
C LEU A 96 17.82 -3.95 5.22
N ILE A 97 17.90 -3.75 3.91
CA ILE A 97 18.52 -4.68 2.95
C ILE A 97 20.00 -4.35 2.72
N ILE A 98 20.35 -3.07 2.68
CA ILE A 98 21.76 -2.62 2.58
C ILE A 98 22.03 -1.68 3.75
N CYS A 99 23.17 -1.90 4.43
CA CYS A 99 23.66 -1.10 5.53
C CYS A 99 25.15 -0.82 5.33
N ASP A 100 25.54 0.45 5.29
CA ASP A 100 26.92 0.89 5.04
C ASP A 100 27.54 0.20 3.79
N GLY A 101 26.80 0.15 2.69
CA GLY A 101 27.23 -0.48 1.44
C GLY A 101 27.27 -2.02 1.47
N LYS A 102 26.88 -2.63 2.57
CA LYS A 102 26.91 -4.10 2.74
C LYS A 102 25.52 -4.67 2.70
N VAL A 103 25.35 -5.73 1.90
CA VAL A 103 24.07 -6.44 1.79
C VAL A 103 23.79 -7.25 3.05
N ASN A 104 22.61 -7.07 3.63
CA ASN A 104 22.10 -7.87 4.75
C ASN A 104 21.39 -9.12 4.23
N TYR A 105 22.15 -10.13 3.87
CA TYR A 105 21.62 -11.38 3.31
C TYR A 105 20.61 -12.07 4.23
N LYS A 106 20.81 -12.02 5.56
CA LYS A 106 19.91 -12.63 6.54
C LYS A 106 18.51 -11.98 6.47
N GLU A 107 18.47 -10.67 6.34
CA GLU A 107 17.21 -9.93 6.19
C GLU A 107 16.56 -10.20 4.84
N MET A 108 17.33 -10.27 3.75
CA MET A 108 16.83 -10.63 2.42
C MET A 108 16.12 -12.00 2.44
N VAL A 109 16.76 -13.02 3.03
CA VAL A 109 16.16 -14.36 3.18
C VAL A 109 14.85 -14.29 3.96
N ARG A 110 14.82 -13.52 5.06
CA ARG A 110 13.61 -13.33 5.87
C ARG A 110 12.47 -12.71 5.08
N GLN A 111 12.79 -11.75 4.21
CA GLN A 111 11.82 -11.08 3.34
C GLN A 111 11.54 -11.83 2.03
N ARG A 112 12.18 -12.98 1.81
CA ARG A 112 12.09 -13.73 0.54
C ARG A 112 12.47 -12.88 -0.68
N TYR A 113 13.43 -11.98 -0.49
CA TYR A 113 13.90 -11.04 -1.48
C TYR A 113 15.25 -11.53 -2.02
N SER A 114 15.30 -11.85 -3.31
CA SER A 114 16.50 -12.42 -3.93
C SER A 114 17.55 -11.37 -4.28
N MET A 115 18.78 -11.81 -4.55
CA MET A 115 19.81 -10.90 -5.05
C MET A 115 19.43 -10.33 -6.43
N ASP A 116 18.76 -11.11 -7.27
CA ASP A 116 18.31 -10.66 -8.59
C ASP A 116 17.25 -9.57 -8.48
N ASP A 117 16.32 -9.68 -7.50
CA ASP A 117 15.33 -8.63 -7.20
C ASP A 117 16.00 -7.34 -6.73
N LEU A 118 17.04 -7.46 -5.88
CA LEU A 118 17.82 -6.32 -5.42
C LEU A 118 18.49 -5.62 -6.60
N LEU A 119 19.23 -6.37 -7.42
CA LEU A 119 19.94 -5.82 -8.58
C LEU A 119 18.96 -5.23 -9.61
N LEU A 120 17.80 -5.84 -9.81
CA LEU A 120 16.75 -5.29 -10.66
C LEU A 120 16.25 -3.94 -10.13
N SER A 121 15.98 -3.86 -8.82
CA SER A 121 15.49 -2.65 -8.18
C SER A 121 16.52 -1.52 -8.23
N LEU A 122 17.81 -1.84 -8.09
CA LEU A 122 18.92 -0.88 -8.22
C LEU A 122 19.02 -0.33 -9.66
N ARG A 123 18.93 -1.23 -10.67
CA ARG A 123 18.93 -0.82 -12.09
C ARG A 123 17.74 0.09 -12.43
N GLN A 124 16.54 -0.21 -11.92
CA GLN A 124 15.36 0.64 -12.11
C GLN A 124 15.54 2.06 -11.55
N LYS A 125 16.41 2.20 -10.54
CA LYS A 125 16.75 3.50 -9.93
C LYS A 125 18.06 4.09 -10.47
N SER A 126 18.56 3.57 -11.60
CA SER A 126 19.78 4.04 -12.28
C SER A 126 21.02 3.96 -11.38
N ILE A 127 21.09 2.95 -10.51
CA ILE A 127 22.25 2.63 -9.69
C ILE A 127 23.00 1.49 -10.35
N LYS A 128 24.29 1.70 -10.63
CA LYS A 128 25.13 0.73 -11.35
C LYS A 128 25.83 -0.21 -10.41
N GLU A 129 26.27 0.28 -9.25
CA GLU A 129 27.09 -0.47 -8.32
C GLU A 129 26.52 -0.44 -6.91
N LEU A 130 26.68 -1.57 -6.18
CA LEU A 130 26.24 -1.68 -4.79
C LEU A 130 26.96 -0.70 -3.86
N ASN A 131 28.22 -0.37 -4.16
CA ASN A 131 29.04 0.55 -3.39
C ASN A 131 28.59 2.01 -3.47
N GLU A 132 27.70 2.37 -4.43
CA GLU A 132 27.04 3.69 -4.44
C GLU A 132 25.99 3.85 -3.34
N VAL A 133 25.53 2.72 -2.75
CA VAL A 133 24.41 2.69 -1.82
C VAL A 133 24.89 2.64 -0.38
N GLU A 134 24.56 3.64 0.42
CA GLU A 134 24.81 3.66 1.85
C GLU A 134 23.77 2.81 2.60
N TYR A 135 22.47 3.10 2.38
CA TYR A 135 21.35 2.35 2.93
C TYR A 135 20.32 2.02 1.86
N ALA A 136 19.71 0.84 1.98
CA ALA A 136 18.54 0.49 1.21
C ALA A 136 17.51 -0.22 2.09
N PHE A 137 16.25 0.25 2.03
CA PHE A 137 15.13 -0.30 2.77
C PHE A 137 14.12 -0.90 1.81
N LEU A 138 13.72 -2.13 2.06
CA LEU A 138 12.56 -2.73 1.41
C LEU A 138 11.31 -2.24 2.15
N GLU A 139 10.51 -1.43 1.47
CA GLU A 139 9.28 -0.86 2.01
C GLU A 139 8.16 -1.91 2.07
N GLN A 140 7.09 -1.57 2.78
CA GLN A 140 5.92 -2.44 2.96
C GLN A 140 5.22 -2.78 1.64
N ASN A 141 5.27 -1.88 0.67
CA ASN A 141 4.72 -2.07 -0.68
C ASN A 141 5.66 -2.84 -1.63
N GLY A 142 6.75 -3.42 -1.13
CA GLY A 142 7.75 -4.15 -1.90
C GLY A 142 8.71 -3.29 -2.73
N LYS A 143 8.61 -1.96 -2.65
CA LYS A 143 9.55 -1.06 -3.33
C LYS A 143 10.81 -0.86 -2.50
N LEU A 144 11.94 -0.64 -3.18
CA LEU A 144 13.21 -0.36 -2.54
C LEU A 144 13.43 1.15 -2.42
N SER A 145 13.56 1.67 -1.20
CA SER A 145 14.02 3.03 -0.91
C SER A 145 15.53 3.03 -0.74
N ILE A 146 16.23 3.94 -1.44
CA ILE A 146 17.67 3.92 -1.53
C ILE A 146 18.26 5.26 -1.14
N PHE A 147 19.29 5.22 -0.29
CA PHE A 147 20.10 6.35 0.13
C PHE A 147 21.52 6.12 -0.39
N LYS A 148 21.97 6.99 -1.28
CA LYS A 148 23.33 6.94 -1.84
C LYS A 148 24.32 7.61 -0.90
N TYR A 149 25.58 7.17 -0.97
CA TYR A 149 26.67 7.92 -0.34
C TYR A 149 26.72 9.34 -0.88
N ASN A 150 26.78 10.30 0.03
CA ASN A 150 26.95 11.69 -0.34
C ASN A 150 28.43 12.06 -0.17
N LEU A 151 29.10 12.37 -1.27
CA LEU A 151 30.54 12.74 -1.31
C LEU A 151 30.89 13.94 -0.41
N PHE A 152 29.89 14.74 -0.01
CA PHE A 152 30.07 15.93 0.82
C PHE A 152 29.57 15.78 2.26
N ARG A 153 29.11 14.60 2.67
CA ARG A 153 28.63 14.37 4.05
C ARG A 153 29.61 13.50 4.83
N ILE A 154 30.09 14.01 5.94
CA ILE A 154 30.66 13.22 7.05
C ILE A 154 29.62 12.14 7.39
N LYS A 155 30.03 10.88 7.59
CA LYS A 155 29.17 9.74 7.93
C LYS A 155 27.98 10.17 8.78
N THR A 156 26.81 10.16 8.20
CA THR A 156 25.58 10.42 8.95
C THR A 156 25.07 9.10 9.51
N SER A 157 24.73 9.15 10.80
CA SER A 157 23.90 8.12 11.40
C SER A 157 22.62 7.92 10.58
N TYR A 158 22.04 6.71 10.66
CA TYR A 158 20.74 6.32 10.12
C TYR A 158 19.86 7.48 9.72
N PRO A 159 19.26 7.50 8.52
CA PRO A 159 18.22 8.47 8.19
C PRO A 159 17.00 8.19 9.07
N MET A 160 17.00 8.79 10.25
CA MET A 160 15.87 8.72 11.16
C MET A 160 14.93 9.88 10.91
N PRO A 161 13.61 9.68 11.01
CA PRO A 161 12.67 10.79 11.06
C PRO A 161 13.01 11.69 12.26
N ILE A 162 13.03 12.98 12.03
CA ILE A 162 13.32 14.00 13.08
C ILE A 162 12.19 14.01 14.11
N ILE A 163 10.98 13.64 13.68
CA ILE A 163 9.78 13.57 14.53
C ILE A 163 9.21 12.17 14.41
N LEU A 164 9.10 11.46 15.53
CA LEU A 164 8.44 10.17 15.64
C LEU A 164 7.05 10.39 16.26
N ASP A 165 6.00 10.31 15.43
CA ASP A 165 4.59 10.35 15.85
C ASP A 165 4.18 11.59 16.68
N GLY A 166 4.75 12.75 16.37
CA GLY A 166 4.33 14.03 16.94
C GLY A 166 4.97 14.39 18.30
N GLU A 167 6.05 13.71 18.71
CA GLU A 167 6.93 14.11 19.82
C GLU A 167 8.13 14.90 19.32
#